data_dfe64fd109bdf9852ce6c2ef6bebdf2b
#
_entry.id   dfe64fd109bdf9852ce6c2ef6bebdf2b
#
_cell.length_a   1.000
_cell.length_b   1.000
_cell.length_c   1.000
_cell.angle_alpha   90.00
_cell.angle_beta   90.00
_cell.angle_gamma   90.00
#
_symmetry.space_group_name_H-M   'P 1'
#
loop_
_entity.id
_entity.type
_entity.pdbx_description
1 polymer ?
#
loop_
_entity_poly.entity_id
_entity_poly.type
_entity_poly.pdbx_seq_one_letter_code
_entity_poly.pdbx_strand_id
1 'polypeptide(L)'
;MSTATNVTAAKPALGGSIYWAPIGTTLPTDSSTALAAAFKHLGYISEDGVTNSFSPESDVIKAWGGDTVLPLFTGREDTFQFTLLEALLDEVRKLVFGDSNVTGSLAAGLVTKASASDLGDHSFVFEMILRNGVVNRIVIPIAKVTEVGDVVYSDSDAVGYEITLTASADSNGYTHYEYTKTPAQG
;
A
#
# COMPACT_ATOMS: atom_id res chain seq x y z
N MET A 1 -31.22 6.13 10.99
CA MET A 1 -31.44 4.66 11.15
C MET A 1 -30.19 3.93 10.67
N SER A 2 -29.73 2.95 11.45
CA SER A 2 -28.62 2.06 11.02
C SER A 2 -29.16 1.08 9.99
N THR A 3 -28.43 0.85 8.89
CA THR A 3 -28.81 -0.10 7.85
C THR A 3 -27.68 -1.10 7.64
N ALA A 4 -28.01 -2.38 7.59
CA ALA A 4 -27.03 -3.45 7.33
C ALA A 4 -26.40 -3.39 5.92
N THR A 5 -26.97 -2.60 5.02
CA THR A 5 -26.44 -2.38 3.66
C THR A 5 -25.16 -1.56 3.67
N ASN A 6 -24.88 -0.81 4.72
CA ASN A 6 -23.65 -0.02 4.88
C ASN A 6 -22.50 -0.83 5.51
N VAL A 7 -22.77 -2.06 5.93
CA VAL A 7 -21.73 -2.99 6.40
C VAL A 7 -21.14 -3.70 5.19
N THR A 8 -19.84 -3.60 5.03
CA THR A 8 -19.14 -4.12 3.85
C THR A 8 -17.94 -4.98 4.22
N ALA A 9 -17.49 -5.78 3.27
CA ALA A 9 -16.22 -6.49 3.26
C ALA A 9 -15.55 -6.18 1.92
N ALA A 10 -14.25 -6.14 1.90
CA ALA A 10 -13.45 -5.87 0.71
C ALA A 10 -12.92 -7.17 0.09
N LYS A 11 -12.88 -7.22 -1.23
CA LYS A 11 -12.18 -8.25 -2.01
C LYS A 11 -11.22 -7.57 -2.99
N PRO A 12 -10.10 -8.20 -3.35
CA PRO A 12 -9.22 -7.67 -4.38
C PRO A 12 -9.97 -7.54 -5.71
N ALA A 13 -9.63 -6.53 -6.50
CA ALA A 13 -10.11 -6.43 -7.87
C ALA A 13 -9.52 -7.56 -8.74
N LEU A 14 -10.23 -7.92 -9.82
CA LEU A 14 -9.74 -8.93 -10.76
C LEU A 14 -8.46 -8.42 -11.46
N GLY A 15 -7.43 -9.26 -11.49
CA GLY A 15 -6.16 -8.95 -12.16
C GLY A 15 -5.08 -8.31 -11.28
N GLY A 16 -5.33 -8.22 -9.98
CA GLY A 16 -4.43 -7.64 -8.98
C GLY A 16 -5.09 -6.52 -8.21
N SER A 17 -4.71 -6.36 -6.96
CA SER A 17 -5.31 -5.35 -6.08
C SER A 17 -4.39 -4.19 -5.78
N ILE A 18 -3.09 -4.37 -5.96
CA ILE A 18 -2.07 -3.35 -5.64
C ILE A 18 -1.22 -3.06 -6.87
N TYR A 19 -1.09 -1.79 -7.16
CA TYR A 19 -0.24 -1.26 -8.22
C TYR A 19 0.72 -0.23 -7.65
N TRP A 20 1.90 -0.15 -8.24
CA TRP A 20 2.90 0.85 -7.90
C TRP A 20 3.44 1.53 -9.16
N ALA A 21 3.95 2.73 -9.02
CA ALA A 21 4.57 3.49 -10.10
C ALA A 21 5.61 4.48 -9.55
N PRO A 22 6.56 4.92 -10.38
CA PRO A 22 7.47 6.01 -10.01
C PRO A 22 6.70 7.30 -9.68
N ILE A 23 7.26 8.09 -8.77
CA ILE A 23 6.76 9.43 -8.45
C ILE A 23 6.66 10.28 -9.73
N GLY A 24 5.60 11.09 -9.82
CA GLY A 24 5.30 11.92 -10.99
C GLY A 24 4.44 11.24 -12.03
N THR A 25 4.10 9.95 -11.84
CA THR A 25 3.08 9.27 -12.65
C THR A 25 1.71 9.91 -12.43
N THR A 26 0.95 10.10 -13.52
CA THR A 26 -0.42 10.64 -13.42
C THR A 26 -1.30 9.74 -12.57
N LEU A 27 -1.78 10.28 -11.46
CA LEU A 27 -2.63 9.57 -10.51
C LEU A 27 -4.09 9.55 -10.97
N PRO A 28 -4.83 8.45 -10.71
CA PRO A 28 -6.26 8.43 -10.94
C PRO A 28 -6.98 9.34 -9.93
N THR A 29 -8.02 10.00 -10.38
CA THR A 29 -8.85 10.93 -9.58
C THR A 29 -10.27 10.41 -9.38
N ASP A 30 -10.51 9.15 -9.69
CA ASP A 30 -11.78 8.44 -9.49
C ASP A 30 -11.56 6.93 -9.35
N SER A 31 -12.64 6.19 -9.10
CA SER A 31 -12.60 4.74 -8.90
C SER A 31 -12.71 3.91 -10.18
N SER A 32 -12.82 4.51 -11.38
CA SER A 32 -13.16 3.81 -12.61
C SER A 32 -12.24 4.10 -13.79
N THR A 33 -11.54 5.23 -13.79
CA THR A 33 -10.57 5.56 -14.85
C THR A 33 -9.42 4.56 -14.88
N ALA A 34 -9.02 4.13 -16.08
CA ALA A 34 -7.88 3.22 -16.25
C ALA A 34 -6.60 3.84 -15.67
N LEU A 35 -5.78 3.02 -15.03
CA LEU A 35 -4.48 3.46 -14.52
C LEU A 35 -3.53 3.81 -15.66
N ALA A 36 -2.66 4.78 -15.42
CA ALA A 36 -1.58 5.09 -16.36
C ALA A 36 -0.69 3.85 -16.57
N ALA A 37 -0.16 3.68 -17.78
CA ALA A 37 0.64 2.49 -18.17
C ALA A 37 1.92 2.28 -17.32
N ALA A 38 2.35 3.32 -16.61
CA ALA A 38 3.47 3.24 -15.68
C ALA A 38 3.13 2.46 -14.40
N PHE A 39 1.85 2.35 -14.03
CA PHE A 39 1.44 1.52 -12.92
C PHE A 39 1.62 0.04 -13.26
N LYS A 40 2.37 -0.66 -12.42
CA LYS A 40 2.64 -2.11 -12.51
C LYS A 40 1.95 -2.81 -11.36
N HIS A 41 1.31 -3.94 -11.65
CA HIS A 41 0.67 -4.75 -10.62
C HIS A 41 1.71 -5.52 -9.79
N LEU A 42 1.39 -5.75 -8.53
CA LEU A 42 2.23 -6.52 -7.60
C LEU A 42 1.72 -7.96 -7.39
N GLY A 43 0.79 -8.40 -8.23
CA GLY A 43 0.27 -9.77 -8.19
C GLY A 43 -0.67 -10.04 -7.03
N TYR A 44 -0.68 -11.29 -6.55
CA TYR A 44 -1.51 -11.72 -5.44
C TYR A 44 -0.95 -11.28 -4.09
N ILE A 45 -1.86 -10.92 -3.20
CA ILE A 45 -1.60 -10.66 -1.77
C ILE A 45 -2.19 -11.78 -0.92
N SER A 46 -1.73 -11.90 0.34
CA SER A 46 -2.25 -12.90 1.28
C SER A 46 -3.74 -12.68 1.59
N GLU A 47 -4.38 -13.72 2.14
CA GLU A 47 -5.79 -13.67 2.56
C GLU A 47 -6.07 -12.65 3.66
N ASP A 48 -5.04 -12.22 4.39
CA ASP A 48 -5.16 -11.16 5.40
C ASP A 48 -5.48 -9.79 4.78
N GLY A 49 -5.25 -9.63 3.47
CA GLY A 49 -5.56 -8.43 2.72
C GLY A 49 -4.60 -7.27 2.99
N VAL A 50 -5.16 -6.07 3.13
CA VAL A 50 -4.42 -4.83 3.39
C VAL A 50 -4.89 -4.23 4.70
N THR A 51 -3.97 -3.94 5.60
CA THR A 51 -4.22 -3.21 6.83
C THR A 51 -3.76 -1.77 6.66
N ASN A 52 -4.67 -0.81 6.79
CA ASN A 52 -4.33 0.61 6.89
C ASN A 52 -4.39 1.04 8.36
N SER A 53 -3.33 1.67 8.84
CA SER A 53 -3.28 2.31 10.15
C SER A 53 -3.09 3.81 9.96
N PHE A 54 -4.05 4.59 10.46
CA PHE A 54 -4.08 6.04 10.36
C PHE A 54 -4.17 6.64 11.77
N SER A 55 -3.04 6.62 12.47
CA SER A 55 -2.94 6.91 13.90
C SER A 55 -2.52 8.34 14.18
N PRO A 56 -3.28 9.10 14.99
CA PRO A 56 -2.83 10.40 15.47
C PRO A 56 -1.68 10.22 16.48
N GLU A 57 -0.65 11.03 16.34
CA GLU A 57 0.43 11.14 17.29
C GLU A 57 0.21 12.36 18.18
N SER A 58 0.44 12.20 19.47
CA SER A 58 0.32 13.28 20.43
C SER A 58 1.43 13.19 21.49
N ASP A 59 1.93 14.33 21.87
CA ASP A 59 2.84 14.49 22.98
C ASP A 59 2.13 15.26 24.11
N VAL A 60 2.71 15.28 25.30
CA VAL A 60 2.13 15.97 26.45
C VAL A 60 3.16 16.86 27.13
N ILE A 61 2.81 18.10 27.40
CA ILE A 61 3.58 18.96 28.29
C ILE A 61 3.14 18.66 29.72
N LYS A 62 4.12 18.35 30.56
CA LYS A 62 3.90 18.11 32.00
C LYS A 62 4.37 19.30 32.83
N ALA A 63 3.63 19.62 33.89
CA ALA A 63 4.04 20.54 34.90
C ALA A 63 5.12 19.93 35.80
N TRP A 64 5.82 20.77 36.55
CA TRP A 64 6.70 20.33 37.64
C TRP A 64 5.86 19.58 38.69
N GLY A 65 6.13 18.30 38.87
CA GLY A 65 5.32 17.40 39.69
C GLY A 65 4.64 16.29 38.89
N GLY A 66 4.67 16.36 37.53
CA GLY A 66 4.25 15.28 36.64
C GLY A 66 2.83 15.40 36.07
N ASP A 67 2.05 16.41 36.49
CA ASP A 67 0.71 16.62 35.95
C ASP A 67 0.73 17.01 34.48
N THR A 68 -0.12 16.37 33.67
CA THR A 68 -0.31 16.72 32.25
C THR A 68 -1.07 18.03 32.16
N VAL A 69 -0.43 19.07 31.60
CA VAL A 69 -1.03 20.42 31.49
C VAL A 69 -1.49 20.75 30.07
N LEU A 70 -0.87 20.14 29.04
CA LEU A 70 -1.24 20.39 27.64
C LEU A 70 -0.95 19.17 26.77
N PRO A 71 -1.96 18.53 26.17
CA PRO A 71 -1.75 17.59 25.08
C PRO A 71 -1.46 18.36 23.79
N LEU A 72 -0.42 17.94 23.07
CA LEU A 72 -0.01 18.50 21.78
C LEU A 72 -0.20 17.45 20.68
N PHE A 73 -0.93 17.77 19.64
CA PHE A 73 -0.93 16.98 18.42
C PHE A 73 0.41 17.19 17.70
N THR A 74 1.19 16.12 17.49
CA THR A 74 2.51 16.16 16.85
C THR A 74 2.48 15.72 15.39
N GLY A 75 1.48 14.92 15.02
CA GLY A 75 1.36 14.42 13.65
C GLY A 75 0.31 13.34 13.51
N ARG A 76 0.31 12.72 12.36
CA ARG A 76 -0.49 11.53 12.08
C ARG A 76 0.30 10.64 11.14
N GLU A 77 0.54 9.42 11.56
CA GLU A 77 1.16 8.41 10.74
C GLU A 77 0.10 7.66 9.93
N ASP A 78 0.39 7.41 8.67
CA ASP A 78 -0.48 6.69 7.74
C ASP A 78 0.33 5.57 7.11
N THR A 79 0.04 4.34 7.52
CA THR A 79 0.76 3.14 7.07
C THR A 79 -0.17 2.13 6.44
N PHE A 80 0.36 1.38 5.47
CA PHE A 80 -0.33 0.30 4.79
C PHE A 80 0.53 -0.96 4.85
N GLN A 81 -0.01 -2.03 5.42
CA GLN A 81 0.68 -3.32 5.56
C GLN A 81 -0.03 -4.40 4.77
N PHE A 82 0.71 -5.22 4.05
CA PHE A 82 0.22 -6.35 3.26
C PHE A 82 1.34 -7.32 2.91
N THR A 83 0.99 -8.56 2.55
CA THR A 83 1.97 -9.59 2.17
C THR A 83 1.81 -9.95 0.69
N LEU A 84 2.89 -9.74 -0.08
CA LEU A 84 2.98 -10.10 -1.50
C LEU A 84 3.35 -11.57 -1.64
N LEU A 85 2.56 -12.35 -2.39
CA LEU A 85 2.77 -13.81 -2.57
C LEU A 85 3.54 -14.16 -3.84
N GLU A 86 3.53 -13.29 -4.86
CA GLU A 86 4.22 -13.56 -6.12
C GLU A 86 5.72 -13.21 -6.05
N ALA A 87 6.46 -13.91 -5.20
CA ALA A 87 7.90 -13.69 -4.97
C ALA A 87 8.78 -13.85 -6.24
N LEU A 88 8.25 -14.44 -7.31
CA LEU A 88 8.94 -14.58 -8.59
C LEU A 88 8.62 -13.47 -9.59
N LEU A 89 7.68 -12.58 -9.28
CA LEU A 89 7.33 -11.45 -10.14
C LEU A 89 8.42 -10.38 -10.05
N ASP A 90 8.93 -9.93 -11.21
CA ASP A 90 10.01 -8.95 -11.29
C ASP A 90 9.66 -7.65 -10.55
N GLU A 91 8.41 -7.18 -10.67
CA GLU A 91 7.95 -5.95 -10.04
C GLU A 91 7.90 -6.05 -8.51
N VAL A 92 7.56 -7.22 -7.96
CA VAL A 92 7.63 -7.48 -6.51
C VAL A 92 9.08 -7.39 -6.03
N ARG A 93 10.01 -8.02 -6.76
CA ARG A 93 11.43 -7.97 -6.40
C ARG A 93 12.01 -6.57 -6.50
N LYS A 94 11.63 -5.81 -7.53
CA LYS A 94 12.05 -4.41 -7.68
C LYS A 94 11.58 -3.54 -6.52
N LEU A 95 10.33 -3.73 -6.07
CA LEU A 95 9.80 -3.01 -4.92
C LEU A 95 10.57 -3.34 -3.63
N VAL A 96 10.89 -4.63 -3.42
CA VAL A 96 11.54 -5.11 -2.17
C VAL A 96 13.05 -4.81 -2.14
N PHE A 97 13.73 -4.96 -3.27
CA PHE A 97 15.19 -4.88 -3.33
C PHE A 97 15.72 -3.62 -4.04
N GLY A 98 14.84 -2.86 -4.69
CA GLY A 98 15.18 -1.70 -5.52
C GLY A 98 15.30 -2.04 -6.99
N ASP A 99 14.79 -1.17 -7.86
CA ASP A 99 14.71 -1.38 -9.31
C ASP A 99 16.09 -1.70 -9.94
N SER A 100 17.13 -0.98 -9.56
CA SER A 100 18.50 -1.19 -10.08
C SER A 100 19.16 -2.49 -9.62
N ASN A 101 18.63 -3.13 -8.60
CA ASN A 101 19.19 -4.34 -8.00
C ASN A 101 18.59 -5.64 -8.56
N VAL A 102 17.59 -5.54 -9.43
CA VAL A 102 16.93 -6.67 -10.08
C VAL A 102 17.20 -6.63 -11.56
N THR A 103 17.87 -7.68 -12.08
CA THR A 103 18.27 -7.77 -13.49
C THR A 103 18.02 -9.15 -14.07
N GLY A 104 17.77 -9.21 -15.38
CA GLY A 104 17.45 -10.47 -16.07
C GLY A 104 15.95 -10.76 -16.10
N SER A 105 15.60 -12.02 -16.27
CA SER A 105 14.22 -12.52 -16.24
C SER A 105 14.21 -13.96 -15.76
N LEU A 106 13.05 -14.48 -15.34
CA LEU A 106 12.94 -15.89 -14.92
C LEU A 106 13.43 -16.86 -16.02
N ALA A 107 13.17 -16.55 -17.29
CA ALA A 107 13.55 -17.42 -18.41
C ALA A 107 15.06 -17.41 -18.71
N ALA A 108 15.72 -16.26 -18.51
CA ALA A 108 17.14 -16.07 -18.81
C ALA A 108 18.06 -16.13 -17.58
N GLY A 109 17.46 -16.17 -16.40
CA GLY A 109 18.12 -16.04 -15.11
C GLY A 109 17.83 -14.68 -14.49
N LEU A 110 17.10 -14.66 -13.38
CA LEU A 110 16.78 -13.47 -12.60
C LEU A 110 17.83 -13.30 -11.50
N VAL A 111 18.48 -12.17 -11.48
CA VAL A 111 19.48 -11.81 -10.45
C VAL A 111 18.92 -10.71 -9.58
N THR A 112 18.87 -10.97 -8.27
CA THR A 112 18.45 -10.00 -7.26
C THR A 112 19.63 -9.75 -6.31
N LYS A 113 19.95 -8.50 -6.06
CA LYS A 113 21.02 -8.09 -5.14
C LYS A 113 20.39 -7.32 -3.98
N ALA A 114 20.67 -7.74 -2.75
CA ALA A 114 20.30 -6.98 -1.58
C ALA A 114 21.36 -5.90 -1.32
N SER A 115 20.93 -4.67 -1.13
CA SER A 115 21.80 -3.54 -0.77
C SER A 115 21.20 -2.75 0.39
N ALA A 116 22.01 -1.95 1.05
CA ALA A 116 21.56 -1.03 2.10
C ALA A 116 21.06 0.32 1.52
N SER A 117 20.76 0.37 0.24
CA SER A 117 20.30 1.60 -0.43
C SER A 117 18.84 1.88 -0.07
N ASP A 118 18.51 3.16 -0.01
CA ASP A 118 17.12 3.62 0.08
C ASP A 118 16.32 3.16 -1.16
N LEU A 119 15.14 2.61 -0.95
CA LEU A 119 14.25 2.13 -2.01
C LEU A 119 13.52 3.27 -2.75
N GLY A 120 13.56 4.49 -2.19
CA GLY A 120 12.92 5.67 -2.75
C GLY A 120 11.41 5.73 -2.54
N ASP A 121 10.83 6.84 -2.98
CA ASP A 121 9.40 7.07 -2.90
C ASP A 121 8.70 6.62 -4.18
N HIS A 122 7.49 6.07 -4.03
CA HIS A 122 6.66 5.59 -5.11
C HIS A 122 5.20 5.98 -4.89
N SER A 123 4.42 5.98 -5.97
CA SER A 123 2.96 6.11 -5.89
C SER A 123 2.32 4.73 -5.89
N PHE A 124 1.27 4.55 -5.08
CA PHE A 124 0.54 3.28 -5.00
C PHE A 124 -0.94 3.48 -5.26
N VAL A 125 -1.56 2.44 -5.82
CA VAL A 125 -3.01 2.36 -5.99
C VAL A 125 -3.48 0.98 -5.52
N PHE A 126 -4.47 0.98 -4.62
CA PHE A 126 -5.15 -0.23 -4.18
C PHE A 126 -6.54 -0.27 -4.79
N GLU A 127 -6.89 -1.38 -5.43
CA GLU A 127 -8.20 -1.58 -6.05
C GLU A 127 -8.94 -2.72 -5.38
N MET A 128 -10.12 -2.42 -4.85
CA MET A 128 -10.94 -3.36 -4.11
C MET A 128 -12.39 -3.32 -4.60
N ILE A 129 -13.07 -4.44 -4.48
CA ILE A 129 -14.51 -4.53 -4.68
C ILE A 129 -15.16 -4.82 -3.33
N LEU A 130 -15.99 -3.91 -2.91
CA LEU A 130 -16.78 -4.01 -1.70
C LEU A 130 -18.06 -4.80 -1.96
N ARG A 131 -18.85 -5.03 -0.90
CA ARG A 131 -20.16 -5.67 -1.01
C ARG A 131 -21.04 -4.97 -2.06
N ASN A 132 -21.87 -5.76 -2.76
CA ASN A 132 -22.76 -5.30 -3.85
C ASN A 132 -22.01 -4.70 -5.07
N GLY A 133 -20.76 -5.06 -5.27
CA GLY A 133 -19.97 -4.62 -6.41
C GLY A 133 -19.49 -3.17 -6.34
N VAL A 134 -19.59 -2.53 -5.19
CA VAL A 134 -19.08 -1.17 -5.00
C VAL A 134 -17.55 -1.18 -5.18
N VAL A 135 -17.07 -0.37 -6.11
CA VAL A 135 -15.64 -0.22 -6.37
C VAL A 135 -15.05 0.76 -5.35
N ASN A 136 -13.96 0.37 -4.73
CA ASN A 136 -13.18 1.22 -3.85
C ASN A 136 -11.74 1.27 -4.31
N ARG A 137 -11.20 2.46 -4.50
CA ARG A 137 -9.83 2.71 -4.92
C ARG A 137 -9.16 3.65 -3.94
N ILE A 138 -8.04 3.20 -3.36
CA ILE A 138 -7.18 4.05 -2.53
C ILE A 138 -5.98 4.44 -3.37
N VAL A 139 -5.68 5.73 -3.43
CA VAL A 139 -4.54 6.30 -4.16
C VAL A 139 -3.61 6.96 -3.17
N ILE A 140 -2.38 6.48 -3.11
CA ILE A 140 -1.33 7.01 -2.25
C ILE A 140 -0.33 7.74 -3.14
N PRO A 141 -0.32 9.08 -3.13
CA PRO A 141 0.55 9.88 -4.01
C PRO A 141 2.03 9.62 -3.79
N ILE A 142 2.44 9.54 -2.53
CA ILE A 142 3.83 9.39 -2.10
C ILE A 142 3.87 8.41 -0.95
N ALA A 143 4.55 7.29 -1.13
CA ALA A 143 4.84 6.36 -0.06
C ALA A 143 6.19 5.68 -0.25
N LYS A 144 6.77 5.25 0.84
CA LYS A 144 8.02 4.50 0.90
C LYS A 144 7.80 3.16 1.58
N VAL A 145 8.51 2.13 1.11
CA VAL A 145 8.66 0.89 1.87
C VAL A 145 9.55 1.18 3.07
N THR A 146 8.98 1.14 4.26
CA THR A 146 9.70 1.40 5.52
C THR A 146 10.09 0.15 6.25
N GLU A 147 9.39 -0.96 5.97
CA GLU A 147 9.70 -2.26 6.56
C GLU A 147 9.42 -3.38 5.56
N VAL A 148 10.30 -4.35 5.56
CA VAL A 148 10.12 -5.66 4.90
C VAL A 148 10.27 -6.71 5.99
N GLY A 149 9.23 -7.50 6.23
CA GLY A 149 9.20 -8.54 7.23
C GLY A 149 10.14 -9.70 6.91
N ASP A 150 10.21 -10.66 7.80
CA ASP A 150 11.03 -11.86 7.63
C ASP A 150 10.55 -12.69 6.44
N VAL A 151 11.49 -13.11 5.60
CA VAL A 151 11.20 -14.01 4.48
C VAL A 151 11.46 -15.44 4.89
N VAL A 152 10.40 -16.24 4.94
CA VAL A 152 10.50 -17.66 5.31
C VAL A 152 10.53 -18.52 4.05
N TYR A 153 11.55 -19.38 3.95
CA TYR A 153 11.68 -20.38 2.89
C TYR A 153 11.35 -21.75 3.49
N SER A 154 10.15 -22.24 3.24
CA SER A 154 9.69 -23.56 3.67
C SER A 154 9.05 -24.30 2.51
N ASP A 155 8.81 -25.59 2.68
CA ASP A 155 8.09 -26.44 1.70
C ASP A 155 6.58 -26.50 2.00
N SER A 156 6.14 -25.96 3.13
CA SER A 156 4.74 -25.97 3.60
C SER A 156 4.02 -24.64 3.34
N ASP A 157 4.74 -23.54 3.15
CA ASP A 157 4.17 -22.20 3.03
C ASP A 157 4.67 -21.47 1.78
N ALA A 158 3.88 -20.56 1.26
CA ALA A 158 4.30 -19.70 0.17
C ALA A 158 5.40 -18.74 0.64
N VAL A 159 6.45 -18.59 -0.18
CA VAL A 159 7.42 -17.52 0.01
C VAL A 159 6.75 -16.20 -0.30
N GLY A 160 6.66 -15.30 0.68
CA GLY A 160 6.04 -13.99 0.54
C GLY A 160 6.90 -12.89 1.14
N TYR A 161 6.56 -11.65 0.77
CA TYR A 161 7.17 -10.45 1.33
C TYR A 161 6.11 -9.65 2.06
N GLU A 162 6.19 -9.60 3.38
CA GLU A 162 5.40 -8.68 4.18
C GLU A 162 5.99 -7.28 4.05
N ILE A 163 5.18 -6.32 3.64
CA ILE A 163 5.58 -4.95 3.33
C ILE A 163 4.80 -3.99 4.21
N THR A 164 5.50 -3.04 4.82
CA THR A 164 4.89 -1.85 5.40
C THR A 164 5.28 -0.63 4.57
N LEU A 165 4.27 0.07 4.07
CA LEU A 165 4.41 1.37 3.42
C LEU A 165 4.10 2.46 4.43
N THR A 166 4.90 3.52 4.47
CA THR A 166 4.55 4.77 5.15
C THR A 166 4.25 5.83 4.10
N ALA A 167 3.05 6.38 4.16
CA ALA A 167 2.60 7.42 3.26
C ALA A 167 3.05 8.80 3.74
N SER A 168 3.50 9.63 2.80
CA SER A 168 3.86 11.02 3.01
C SER A 168 2.81 11.94 2.40
N ALA A 169 2.61 13.11 2.99
CA ALA A 169 1.68 14.09 2.46
C ALA A 169 2.13 14.62 1.09
N ASP A 170 1.19 14.74 0.16
CA ASP A 170 1.38 15.41 -1.10
C ASP A 170 1.41 16.95 -0.96
N SER A 171 1.50 17.68 -2.06
CA SER A 171 1.48 19.15 -2.08
C SER A 171 0.19 19.79 -1.53
N ASN A 172 -0.89 19.01 -1.42
CA ASN A 172 -2.17 19.44 -0.86
C ASN A 172 -2.30 19.06 0.63
N GLY A 173 -1.34 18.36 1.20
CA GLY A 173 -1.33 17.94 2.59
C GLY A 173 -2.06 16.62 2.85
N TYR A 174 -2.35 15.82 1.81
CA TYR A 174 -3.05 14.53 1.95
C TYR A 174 -2.08 13.36 1.76
N THR A 175 -2.18 12.35 2.62
CA THR A 175 -1.36 11.12 2.55
C THR A 175 -1.96 10.10 1.59
N HIS A 176 -3.29 10.01 1.52
CA HIS A 176 -4.00 9.19 0.54
C HIS A 176 -5.37 9.77 0.19
N TYR A 177 -5.92 9.30 -0.92
CA TYR A 177 -7.27 9.60 -1.40
C TYR A 177 -8.05 8.29 -1.53
N GLU A 178 -9.30 8.29 -1.13
CA GLU A 178 -10.19 7.15 -1.26
C GLU A 178 -11.38 7.48 -2.15
N TYR A 179 -11.55 6.74 -3.25
CA TYR A 179 -12.62 6.93 -4.21
C TYR A 179 -13.55 5.71 -4.20
N THR A 180 -14.77 5.91 -3.73
CA THR A 180 -15.77 4.84 -3.65
C THR A 180 -16.94 5.15 -4.58
N LYS A 181 -17.36 4.16 -5.39
CA LYS A 181 -18.46 4.32 -6.35
C LYS A 181 -19.29 3.05 -6.45
N THR A 182 -20.59 3.21 -6.39
CA THR A 182 -21.53 2.13 -6.73
C THR A 182 -21.46 1.86 -8.23
N PRO A 183 -21.43 0.59 -8.68
CA PRO A 183 -21.49 0.27 -10.11
C PRO A 183 -22.76 0.86 -10.74
N ALA A 184 -22.65 1.32 -11.99
CA ALA A 184 -23.82 1.72 -12.74
C ALA A 184 -24.78 0.51 -12.81
N GLN A 185 -26.03 0.72 -12.43
CA GLN A 185 -27.06 -0.30 -12.69
C GLN A 185 -27.25 -0.36 -14.20
N GLY A 186 -26.87 -1.49 -14.79
CA GLY A 186 -27.15 -1.81 -16.20
C GLY A 186 -28.64 -2.13 -16.42
#